data_0e995ccf6935537a91e7e4b38ddf8543
#
_entry.id   0e995ccf6935537a91e7e4b38ddf8543
#
_cell.length_a   1.000
_cell.length_b   1.000
_cell.length_c   1.000
_cell.angle_alpha   90.00
_cell.angle_beta   90.00
_cell.angle_gamma   90.00
#
_symmetry.space_group_name_H-M   'P 1'
#
loop_
_entity.id
_entity.type
_entity.pdbx_description
1 polymer ?
#
loop_
_entity_poly.entity_id
_entity_poly.type
_entity_poly.pdbx_seq_one_letter_code
_entity_poly.pdbx_strand_id
1 'polypeptide(L)'
;LLLLGEGPELAAMARIAAAAGVSAECHGRDTGALALGVRPDQLAADRWSAIILLFHDHEWEGAILDWALRTPAFCIGAQGGGPARAARREALAALGYAPEQIARIASPIGTVGHSREPLALALFVLSGVAGAYELRHPHHG
;
A
#
# COMPACT_ATOMS: atom_id res chain seq x y z
N LEU A 1 0.03 -3.03 9.84
CA LEU A 1 0.63 -2.62 8.57
C LEU A 1 0.88 -3.84 7.69
N LEU A 2 0.22 -3.88 6.54
CA LEU A 2 0.42 -4.92 5.54
C LEU A 2 1.29 -4.38 4.42
N LEU A 3 2.47 -4.96 4.24
CA LEU A 3 3.43 -4.57 3.23
C LEU A 3 3.49 -5.63 2.15
N LEU A 4 3.13 -5.28 0.92
CA LEU A 4 3.08 -6.21 -0.20
C LEU A 4 3.96 -5.66 -1.32
N GLY A 5 4.95 -6.42 -1.74
CA GLY A 5 5.84 -5.92 -2.77
C GLY A 5 7.09 -6.74 -2.94
N GLU A 6 8.15 -6.05 -3.33
CA GLU A 6 9.42 -6.70 -3.65
C GLU A 6 10.58 -5.71 -3.50
N GLY A 7 11.78 -6.26 -3.47
CA GLY A 7 13.00 -5.49 -3.55
C GLY A 7 13.39 -4.75 -2.28
N PRO A 8 14.36 -3.83 -2.41
CA PRO A 8 14.91 -3.12 -1.26
C PRO A 8 13.91 -2.20 -0.56
N GLU A 9 12.88 -1.73 -1.27
CA GLU A 9 11.85 -0.87 -0.69
C GLU A 9 11.03 -1.65 0.35
N LEU A 10 10.68 -2.89 0.06
CA LEU A 10 9.96 -3.74 1.00
C LEU A 10 10.80 -3.99 2.26
N ALA A 11 12.06 -4.33 2.08
CA ALA A 11 12.98 -4.57 3.19
C ALA A 11 13.17 -3.31 4.04
N ALA A 12 13.34 -2.15 3.41
CA ALA A 12 13.50 -0.87 4.10
C ALA A 12 12.25 -0.52 4.92
N MET A 13 11.06 -0.71 4.34
CA MET A 13 9.80 -0.48 5.06
C MET A 13 9.68 -1.36 6.29
N ALA A 14 10.01 -2.64 6.16
CA ALA A 14 9.94 -3.58 7.28
C ALA A 14 10.87 -3.16 8.42
N ARG A 15 12.09 -2.74 8.07
CA ARG A 15 13.07 -2.27 9.05
C ARG A 15 12.64 -1.00 9.78
N ILE A 16 12.15 -0.02 9.03
CA ILE A 16 11.70 1.26 9.60
C ILE A 16 10.47 1.04 10.48
N ALA A 17 9.51 0.23 10.04
CA ALA A 17 8.34 -0.10 10.84
C ALA A 17 8.73 -0.77 12.15
N ALA A 18 9.63 -1.74 12.12
CA ALA A 18 10.12 -2.42 13.31
C ALA A 18 10.81 -1.44 14.26
N ALA A 19 11.66 -0.56 13.74
CA ALA A 19 12.36 0.44 14.54
C ALA A 19 11.39 1.43 15.19
N ALA A 20 10.28 1.74 14.53
CA ALA A 20 9.26 2.64 15.05
C ALA A 20 8.26 1.95 15.98
N GLY A 21 8.39 0.64 16.20
CA GLY A 21 7.46 -0.12 17.03
C GLY A 21 6.12 -0.40 16.34
N VAL A 22 6.08 -0.31 15.03
CA VAL A 22 4.86 -0.56 14.24
C VAL A 22 4.83 -2.02 13.81
N SER A 23 3.77 -2.73 14.18
CA SER A 23 3.57 -4.12 13.76
C SER A 23 3.36 -4.19 12.26
N ALA A 24 4.16 -5.02 11.58
CA ALA A 24 4.11 -5.16 10.13
C ALA A 24 4.11 -6.62 9.71
N GLU A 25 3.29 -6.93 8.72
CA GLU A 25 3.25 -8.23 8.05
C GLU A 25 3.69 -8.03 6.61
N CYS A 26 4.70 -8.77 6.16
CA CYS A 26 5.29 -8.58 4.84
C CYS A 26 5.03 -9.78 3.94
N HIS A 27 4.59 -9.52 2.71
CA HIS A 27 4.36 -10.54 1.70
C HIS A 27 5.03 -10.14 0.40
N GLY A 28 6.02 -10.92 -0.02
CA GLY A 28 6.70 -10.73 -1.29
C GLY A 28 6.16 -11.67 -2.37
N ARG A 29 6.68 -11.50 -3.58
CA ARG A 29 6.31 -12.34 -4.73
C ARG A 29 6.65 -13.81 -4.49
N ASP A 30 7.69 -14.06 -3.72
CA ASP A 30 8.24 -15.41 -3.52
C ASP A 30 7.74 -16.10 -2.25
N THR A 31 6.82 -15.49 -1.52
CA THR A 31 6.38 -16.04 -0.23
C THR A 31 5.18 -16.98 -0.32
N GLY A 32 4.62 -17.15 -1.52
CA GLY A 32 3.47 -18.05 -1.73
C GLY A 32 2.12 -17.45 -1.33
N ALA A 33 2.08 -16.35 -0.60
CA ALA A 33 0.82 -15.68 -0.24
C ALA A 33 0.23 -14.89 -1.40
N LEU A 34 1.07 -14.50 -2.35
CA LEU A 34 0.66 -13.69 -3.49
C LEU A 34 0.84 -14.46 -4.79
N ALA A 35 -0.11 -14.29 -5.70
CA ALA A 35 -0.02 -14.83 -7.06
C ALA A 35 -0.46 -13.77 -8.05
N LEU A 36 0.22 -13.69 -9.18
CA LEU A 36 -0.07 -12.69 -10.20
C LEU A 36 -1.52 -12.84 -10.69
N GLY A 37 -2.25 -11.74 -10.69
CA GLY A 37 -3.62 -11.71 -11.17
C GLY A 37 -4.66 -12.33 -10.24
N VAL A 38 -4.25 -12.72 -9.03
CA VAL A 38 -5.13 -13.36 -8.05
C VAL A 38 -5.28 -12.47 -6.82
N ARG A 39 -6.52 -12.24 -6.39
CA ARG A 39 -6.78 -11.49 -5.16
C ARG A 39 -6.28 -12.28 -3.95
N PRO A 40 -5.54 -11.65 -3.03
CA PRO A 40 -5.04 -12.34 -1.84
C PRO A 40 -6.14 -12.43 -0.75
N ASP A 41 -7.24 -13.11 -1.07
CA ASP A 41 -8.41 -13.17 -0.19
C ASP A 41 -8.12 -13.85 1.15
N GLN A 42 -7.03 -14.61 1.24
CA GLN A 42 -6.60 -15.25 2.49
C GLN A 42 -5.97 -14.26 3.49
N LEU A 43 -5.58 -13.07 3.03
CA LEU A 43 -5.05 -12.04 3.92
C LEU A 43 -6.19 -11.28 4.57
N ALA A 44 -6.01 -10.93 5.85
CA ALA A 44 -7.02 -10.22 6.61
C ALA A 44 -6.62 -8.76 6.83
N ALA A 45 -7.56 -7.84 6.65
CA ALA A 45 -7.37 -6.43 6.93
C ALA A 45 -8.65 -5.88 7.56
N ASP A 46 -8.47 -5.08 8.60
CA ASP A 46 -9.57 -4.45 9.32
C ASP A 46 -9.42 -2.91 9.29
N ARG A 47 -10.26 -2.20 10.03
CA ARG A 47 -10.22 -0.73 10.05
C ARG A 47 -8.94 -0.15 10.65
N TRP A 48 -8.15 -0.98 11.32
CA TRP A 48 -6.86 -0.59 11.91
C TRP A 48 -5.68 -0.92 10.98
N SER A 49 -5.95 -1.48 9.81
CA SER A 49 -4.93 -1.92 8.87
C SER A 49 -4.59 -0.84 7.86
N ALA A 50 -3.32 -0.72 7.55
CA ALA A 50 -2.82 0.01 6.39
C ALA A 50 -2.23 -0.99 5.41
N ILE A 51 -2.57 -0.88 4.14
CA ILE A 51 -2.11 -1.77 3.07
C ILE A 51 -1.23 -0.96 2.13
N ILE A 52 0.03 -1.33 2.02
CA ILE A 52 1.02 -0.60 1.22
C ILE A 52 1.60 -1.53 0.16
N LEU A 53 1.48 -1.12 -1.09
CA LEU A 53 2.00 -1.85 -2.24
C LEU A 53 3.32 -1.23 -2.71
N LEU A 54 4.35 -2.06 -2.78
CA LEU A 54 5.71 -1.66 -3.14
C LEU A 54 6.22 -2.51 -4.31
N PHE A 55 5.43 -2.60 -5.38
CA PHE A 55 5.79 -3.35 -6.57
C PHE A 55 6.37 -2.44 -7.64
N HIS A 56 7.42 -2.90 -8.31
CA HIS A 56 7.95 -2.25 -9.51
C HIS A 56 7.16 -2.68 -10.75
N ASP A 57 6.68 -3.92 -10.76
CA ASP A 57 5.86 -4.45 -11.82
C ASP A 57 4.39 -4.23 -11.47
N HIS A 58 3.77 -3.26 -12.13
CA HIS A 58 2.39 -2.86 -11.86
C HIS A 58 1.35 -3.91 -12.23
N GLU A 59 1.73 -4.98 -12.95
CA GLU A 59 0.82 -6.09 -13.22
C GLU A 59 0.38 -6.80 -11.94
N TRP A 60 1.20 -6.74 -10.90
CA TRP A 60 0.87 -7.33 -9.60
C TRP A 60 -0.18 -6.53 -8.83
N GLU A 61 -0.36 -5.26 -9.16
CA GLU A 61 -1.19 -4.36 -8.36
C GLU A 61 -2.69 -4.55 -8.55
N GLY A 62 -3.12 -4.85 -9.77
CA GLY A 62 -4.55 -4.85 -10.10
C GLY A 62 -5.40 -5.71 -9.19
N ALA A 63 -5.07 -6.98 -9.06
CA ALA A 63 -5.83 -7.90 -8.23
C ALA A 63 -5.71 -7.57 -6.74
N ILE A 64 -4.53 -7.12 -6.31
CA ILE A 64 -4.29 -6.76 -4.91
C ILE A 64 -5.09 -5.51 -4.54
N LEU A 65 -5.13 -4.51 -5.40
CA LEU A 65 -5.92 -3.30 -5.17
C LEU A 65 -7.41 -3.59 -5.20
N ASP A 66 -7.86 -4.49 -6.07
CA ASP A 66 -9.24 -4.96 -6.08
C ASP A 66 -9.62 -5.56 -4.72
N TRP A 67 -8.75 -6.41 -4.17
CA TRP A 67 -8.95 -6.95 -2.83
C TRP A 67 -8.92 -5.85 -1.77
N ALA A 68 -7.91 -4.98 -1.80
CA ALA A 68 -7.72 -3.93 -0.79
C ALA A 68 -8.93 -2.99 -0.71
N LEU A 69 -9.49 -2.61 -1.85
CA LEU A 69 -10.67 -1.73 -1.90
C LEU A 69 -11.93 -2.38 -1.33
N ARG A 70 -11.93 -3.70 -1.16
CA ARG A 70 -13.04 -4.43 -0.55
C ARG A 70 -12.87 -4.56 0.96
N THR A 71 -11.73 -4.14 1.52
CA THR A 71 -11.46 -4.19 2.94
C THR A 71 -11.79 -2.86 3.61
N PRO A 72 -11.98 -2.84 4.93
CA PRO A 72 -12.19 -1.59 5.67
C PRO A 72 -10.88 -0.90 6.08
N ALA A 73 -9.75 -1.24 5.48
CA ALA A 73 -8.45 -0.67 5.82
C ALA A 73 -8.51 0.87 5.82
N PHE A 74 -7.89 1.48 6.82
CA PHE A 74 -7.93 2.94 6.93
C PHE A 74 -7.02 3.64 5.92
N CYS A 75 -6.03 2.93 5.38
CA CYS A 75 -5.07 3.49 4.45
C CYS A 75 -4.70 2.44 3.40
N ILE A 76 -4.75 2.82 2.14
CA ILE A 76 -4.29 2.01 1.03
C ILE A 76 -3.34 2.89 0.23
N GLY A 77 -2.09 2.45 0.09
CA GLY A 77 -1.09 3.22 -0.61
C GLY A 77 -0.33 2.40 -1.63
N ALA A 78 0.12 3.06 -2.68
CA ALA A 78 0.93 2.44 -3.72
C ALA A 78 2.01 3.42 -4.17
N GLN A 79 3.21 2.90 -4.46
CA GLN A 79 4.29 3.74 -4.93
C GLN A 79 4.18 4.03 -6.43
N GLY A 80 4.90 5.04 -6.88
CA GLY A 80 5.02 5.39 -8.29
C GLY A 80 4.53 6.79 -8.60
N GLY A 81 5.02 7.33 -9.70
CA GLY A 81 4.70 8.68 -10.15
C GLY A 81 3.40 8.76 -10.95
N GLY A 82 3.24 9.87 -11.68
CA GLY A 82 2.06 10.15 -12.47
C GLY A 82 1.62 9.06 -13.45
N PRO A 83 2.55 8.51 -14.28
CA PRO A 83 2.18 7.45 -15.21
C PRO A 83 1.64 6.19 -14.53
N ALA A 84 2.24 5.78 -13.42
CA ALA A 84 1.78 4.63 -12.65
C ALA A 84 0.38 4.88 -12.07
N ARG A 85 0.16 6.08 -11.55
CA ARG A 85 -1.15 6.48 -11.01
C ARG A 85 -2.23 6.47 -12.10
N ALA A 86 -1.93 6.98 -13.28
CA ALA A 86 -2.87 6.99 -14.39
C ALA A 86 -3.23 5.57 -14.84
N ALA A 87 -2.24 4.69 -14.99
CA ALA A 87 -2.45 3.31 -15.38
C ALA A 87 -3.29 2.55 -14.34
N ARG A 88 -3.01 2.80 -13.07
CA ARG A 88 -3.74 2.19 -11.94
C ARG A 88 -5.20 2.62 -11.95
N ARG A 89 -5.44 3.91 -12.18
CA ARG A 89 -6.78 4.48 -12.25
C ARG A 89 -7.59 3.86 -13.39
N GLU A 90 -6.97 3.72 -14.57
CA GLU A 90 -7.60 3.08 -15.72
C GLU A 90 -7.96 1.63 -15.45
N ALA A 91 -7.03 0.86 -14.90
CA ALA A 91 -7.23 -0.55 -14.60
C ALA A 91 -8.40 -0.76 -13.64
N LEU A 92 -8.49 0.06 -12.59
CA LEU A 92 -9.56 -0.05 -11.59
C LEU A 92 -10.90 0.43 -12.15
N ALA A 93 -10.90 1.46 -12.98
CA ALA A 93 -12.12 1.90 -13.65
C ALA A 93 -12.69 0.79 -14.56
N ALA A 94 -11.80 0.05 -15.24
CA ALA A 94 -12.20 -1.09 -16.08
C ALA A 94 -12.83 -2.21 -15.26
N LEU A 95 -12.50 -2.33 -13.98
CA LEU A 95 -13.11 -3.31 -13.07
C LEU A 95 -14.45 -2.81 -12.47
N GLY A 96 -14.86 -1.60 -12.79
CA GLY A 96 -16.15 -1.06 -12.35
C GLY A 96 -16.08 -0.16 -11.12
N TYR A 97 -14.88 0.17 -10.62
CA TYR A 97 -14.75 1.07 -9.48
C TYR A 97 -15.05 2.52 -9.85
N ALA A 98 -15.79 3.20 -8.99
CA ALA A 98 -16.09 4.62 -9.14
C ALA A 98 -14.87 5.47 -8.77
N PRO A 99 -14.76 6.71 -9.31
CA PRO A 99 -13.64 7.60 -8.95
C PRO A 99 -13.44 7.80 -7.44
N GLU A 100 -14.50 7.86 -6.67
CA GLU A 100 -14.44 8.03 -5.22
C GLU A 100 -13.80 6.83 -4.54
N GLN A 101 -14.05 5.64 -5.05
CA GLN A 101 -13.45 4.41 -4.53
C GLN A 101 -11.96 4.37 -4.87
N ILE A 102 -11.59 4.74 -6.08
CA ILE A 102 -10.19 4.77 -6.54
C ILE A 102 -9.42 5.84 -5.75
N ALA A 103 -10.06 6.92 -5.37
CA ALA A 103 -9.45 8.01 -4.59
C ALA A 103 -9.02 7.58 -3.19
N ARG A 104 -9.49 6.44 -2.70
CA ARG A 104 -8.99 5.86 -1.43
C ARG A 104 -7.53 5.46 -1.51
N ILE A 105 -6.99 5.26 -2.70
CA ILE A 105 -5.61 4.85 -2.89
C ILE A 105 -4.73 6.09 -2.96
N ALA A 106 -3.84 6.24 -1.97
CA ALA A 106 -2.83 7.29 -1.99
C ALA A 106 -1.70 6.89 -2.95
N SER A 107 -1.45 7.70 -3.97
CA SER A 107 -0.46 7.39 -4.99
C SER A 107 0.17 8.67 -5.56
N PRO A 108 1.44 8.94 -5.34
CA PRO A 108 2.31 8.16 -4.44
C PRO A 108 1.91 8.37 -2.98
N ILE A 109 2.15 7.37 -2.16
CA ILE A 109 1.94 7.52 -0.74
C ILE A 109 3.17 8.18 -0.12
N GLY A 110 2.94 9.07 0.85
CA GLY A 110 4.00 9.75 1.57
C GLY A 110 3.69 11.21 1.75
N THR A 111 4.45 11.88 2.64
CA THR A 111 4.25 13.29 2.99
C THR A 111 5.08 14.23 2.13
N VAL A 112 6.16 13.75 1.54
CA VAL A 112 7.07 14.55 0.73
C VAL A 112 7.33 13.80 -0.55
N GLY A 113 6.82 14.22 -1.66
CA GLY A 113 7.08 13.73 -2.99
C GLY A 113 7.63 12.30 -3.04
N HIS A 114 8.39 12.03 -4.09
CA HIS A 114 8.85 10.70 -4.28
C HIS A 114 10.39 10.60 -4.19
N SER A 115 10.90 9.51 -3.68
CA SER A 115 12.33 9.26 -3.59
C SER A 115 12.65 7.88 -4.15
N ARG A 116 13.84 7.76 -4.75
CA ARG A 116 14.37 6.49 -5.22
C ARG A 116 15.23 5.79 -4.17
N GLU A 117 15.62 6.51 -3.13
CA GLU A 117 16.41 5.93 -2.05
C GLU A 117 15.46 5.15 -1.13
N PRO A 118 15.67 3.82 -0.93
CA PRO A 118 14.72 2.99 -0.22
C PRO A 118 14.40 3.42 1.20
N LEU A 119 15.40 3.87 1.98
CA LEU A 119 15.14 4.30 3.35
C LEU A 119 14.38 5.63 3.40
N ALA A 120 14.71 6.57 2.52
CA ALA A 120 13.98 7.83 2.44
C ALA A 120 12.54 7.60 2.01
N LEU A 121 12.33 6.73 1.02
CA LEU A 121 10.98 6.35 0.60
C LEU A 121 10.21 5.73 1.76
N ALA A 122 10.83 4.83 2.51
CA ALA A 122 10.20 4.18 3.66
C ALA A 122 9.77 5.19 4.72
N LEU A 123 10.61 6.18 5.01
CA LEU A 123 10.26 7.23 5.97
C LEU A 123 9.08 8.07 5.49
N PHE A 124 9.07 8.44 4.21
CA PHE A 124 7.96 9.22 3.63
C PHE A 124 6.65 8.44 3.68
N VAL A 125 6.69 7.15 3.33
CA VAL A 125 5.52 6.27 3.34
C VAL A 125 5.00 6.10 4.76
N LEU A 126 5.87 5.78 5.71
CA LEU A 126 5.46 5.57 7.09
C LEU A 126 4.89 6.83 7.70
N SER A 127 5.45 7.99 7.38
CA SER A 127 4.92 9.28 7.81
C SER A 127 3.51 9.51 7.29
N GLY A 128 3.26 9.17 6.01
CA GLY A 128 1.92 9.26 5.42
C GLY A 128 0.91 8.31 6.08
N VAL A 129 1.35 7.09 6.39
CA VAL A 129 0.51 6.11 7.10
C VAL A 129 0.17 6.62 8.50
N ALA A 130 1.16 7.14 9.23
CA ALA A 130 0.95 7.67 10.58
C ALA A 130 -0.04 8.84 10.56
N GLY A 131 0.10 9.75 9.59
CA GLY A 131 -0.82 10.86 9.42
C GLY A 131 -2.25 10.40 9.13
N ALA A 132 -2.40 9.41 8.26
CA ALA A 132 -3.71 8.84 7.94
C ALA A 132 -4.35 8.17 9.16
N TYR A 133 -3.54 7.48 9.96
CA TYR A 133 -4.01 6.84 11.19
C TYR A 133 -4.57 7.87 12.16
N GLU A 134 -3.83 8.96 12.39
CA GLU A 134 -4.26 10.03 13.29
C GLU A 134 -5.57 10.69 12.84
N LEU A 135 -5.75 10.87 11.54
CA LEU A 135 -6.98 11.46 11.00
C LEU A 135 -8.19 10.54 11.17
N ARG A 136 -7.99 9.22 11.03
CA ARG A 136 -9.08 8.24 11.09
C ARG A 136 -9.40 7.80 12.51
N HIS A 137 -8.42 7.86 13.42
CA HIS A 137 -8.54 7.36 14.77
C HIS A 137 -8.00 8.38 15.79
N PRO A 138 -8.55 9.62 15.81
CA PRO A 138 -7.95 10.71 16.59
C PRO A 138 -7.97 10.49 18.10
N HIS A 139 -8.82 9.59 18.62
CA HIS A 139 -8.92 9.30 20.04
C HIS A 139 -8.33 7.96 20.45
N HIS A 140 -7.65 7.30 19.51
CA HIS A 140 -6.97 6.04 19.78
C HIS A 140 -5.53 6.35 20.20
N GLY A 141 -5.30 6.28 21.47
CA GLY A 141 -4.01 6.67 22.06
C GLY A 141 -2.87 5.72 21.83
#